data_59c8766ff5d3b8b0d276f938751d8827
#
_entry.id   59c8766ff5d3b8b0d276f938751d8827
#
_cell.length_a   1.000
_cell.length_b   1.000
_cell.length_c   1.000
_cell.angle_alpha   90.00
_cell.angle_beta   90.00
_cell.angle_gamma   90.00
#
_symmetry.space_group_name_H-M   'P 1'
#
loop_
_entity.id
_entity.type
_entity.pdbx_description
1 polymer ?
#
loop_
_entity_poly.entity_id
_entity_poly.type
_entity_poly.pdbx_seq_one_letter_code
_entity_poly.pdbx_strand_id
1 'polypeptide(L)'
;NDILIFNSPVGQYKNRIHFDVMQYYAKRCVGLPGDTVAIILPTLSALVEDSLTFSFDHNYYDLLGWTAEKFGPLYIPCKGDQIPINSLTATQYGSVMEWETKQKIDYKDSAYFIGNHRFTNYQFKHDYYFMLGDNIHHSLDSRHWGLVPDDFIVGVVQWIWFSKDEEQNSIRWNRIGRVD
;
A
#
# COMPACT_ATOMS: atom_id res chain seq x y z
N ASN A 1 -1.08 -12.70 -9.52
CA ASN A 1 -1.14 -11.34 -10.14
C ASN A 1 -2.57 -10.88 -10.44
N ASP A 2 -3.55 -11.27 -9.60
CA ASP A 2 -4.96 -10.91 -9.78
C ASP A 2 -5.20 -9.41 -9.56
N ILE A 3 -6.21 -8.87 -10.22
CA ILE A 3 -6.68 -7.52 -9.95
C ILE A 3 -7.72 -7.61 -8.84
N LEU A 4 -7.43 -7.00 -7.71
CA LEU A 4 -8.32 -6.98 -6.55
C LEU A 4 -9.10 -5.67 -6.47
N ILE A 5 -10.36 -5.77 -6.06
CA ILE A 5 -11.19 -4.64 -5.64
C ILE A 5 -11.13 -4.59 -4.12
N PHE A 6 -10.80 -3.44 -3.58
CA PHE A 6 -10.69 -3.23 -2.14
C PHE A 6 -11.12 -1.83 -1.74
N ASN A 7 -11.53 -1.69 -0.49
CA ASN A 7 -11.85 -0.40 0.10
C ASN A 7 -10.58 0.46 0.21
N SER A 8 -10.72 1.75 -0.01
CA SER A 8 -9.59 2.68 0.14
C SER A 8 -8.99 2.57 1.54
N PRO A 9 -7.68 2.31 1.65
CA PRO A 9 -7.00 2.37 2.95
C PRO A 9 -6.72 3.81 3.41
N VAL A 10 -7.01 4.80 2.55
CA VAL A 10 -6.76 6.22 2.80
C VAL A 10 -8.10 6.92 2.98
N GLY A 11 -8.45 7.26 4.22
CA GLY A 11 -9.60 8.13 4.50
C GLY A 11 -9.27 9.62 4.23
N GLN A 12 -10.23 10.50 4.50
CA GLN A 12 -10.05 11.97 4.41
C GLN A 12 -8.88 12.50 5.27
N TYR A 13 -8.42 11.72 6.23
CA TYR A 13 -7.27 12.02 7.10
C TYR A 13 -6.05 11.26 6.58
N LYS A 14 -5.19 11.95 5.86
CA LYS A 14 -4.07 11.44 5.04
C LYS A 14 -3.00 10.60 5.76
N ASN A 15 -3.08 10.41 7.07
CA ASN A 15 -2.00 9.82 7.88
C ASN A 15 -2.40 8.54 8.63
N ARG A 16 -3.52 7.92 8.29
CA ARG A 16 -3.99 6.69 8.97
C ARG A 16 -4.70 5.78 8.00
N ILE A 17 -4.46 4.50 8.12
CA ILE A 17 -5.31 3.49 7.49
C ILE A 17 -6.71 3.66 8.05
N HIS A 18 -7.65 4.04 7.20
CA HIS A 18 -9.05 4.23 7.55
C HIS A 18 -9.92 3.47 6.54
N PHE A 19 -10.88 2.72 7.06
CA PHE A 19 -11.83 2.02 6.23
C PHE A 19 -12.86 3.02 5.68
N ASP A 20 -12.81 3.31 4.37
CA ASP A 20 -13.80 4.14 3.70
C ASP A 20 -14.69 3.25 2.81
N VAL A 21 -15.92 3.00 3.26
CA VAL A 21 -16.90 2.20 2.53
C VAL A 21 -17.40 2.83 1.22
N MET A 22 -17.06 4.08 0.97
CA MET A 22 -17.54 4.83 -0.21
C MET A 22 -16.52 4.89 -1.34
N GLN A 23 -15.26 4.48 -1.10
CA GLN A 23 -14.21 4.52 -2.11
C GLN A 23 -13.59 3.15 -2.31
N TYR A 24 -13.66 2.68 -3.55
CA TYR A 24 -13.06 1.41 -3.97
C TYR A 24 -11.94 1.66 -4.98
N TYR A 25 -10.90 0.88 -4.85
CA TYR A 25 -9.82 0.81 -5.83
C TYR A 25 -9.79 -0.58 -6.48
N ALA A 26 -9.39 -0.59 -7.75
CA ALA A 26 -9.01 -1.80 -8.47
C ALA A 26 -7.52 -1.71 -8.79
N LYS A 27 -6.72 -2.60 -8.23
CA LYS A 27 -5.26 -2.65 -8.42
C LYS A 27 -4.79 -4.08 -8.54
N ARG A 28 -3.61 -4.25 -9.14
CA ARG A 28 -2.97 -5.55 -9.23
C ARG A 28 -2.30 -5.92 -7.91
N CYS A 29 -2.59 -7.11 -7.41
CA CYS A 29 -1.90 -7.69 -6.26
C CYS A 29 -0.54 -8.21 -6.72
N VAL A 30 0.53 -7.60 -6.24
CA VAL A 30 1.92 -7.96 -6.57
C VAL A 30 2.70 -8.51 -5.38
N GLY A 31 2.14 -8.43 -4.18
CA GLY A 31 2.70 -9.02 -2.97
C GLY A 31 1.61 -9.70 -2.17
N LEU A 32 1.79 -10.98 -1.90
CA LEU A 32 0.92 -11.81 -1.07
C LEU A 32 1.49 -11.89 0.36
N PRO A 33 0.67 -12.29 1.36
CA PRO A 33 1.18 -12.57 2.69
C PRO A 33 2.39 -13.53 2.65
N GLY A 34 3.47 -13.18 3.34
CA GLY A 34 4.74 -13.92 3.35
C GLY A 34 5.74 -13.50 2.28
N ASP A 35 5.35 -12.73 1.29
CA ASP A 35 6.26 -12.24 0.24
C ASP A 35 7.13 -11.08 0.73
N THR A 36 8.21 -10.82 -0.02
CA THR A 36 8.99 -9.59 0.09
C THR A 36 8.97 -8.84 -1.23
N VAL A 37 8.47 -7.62 -1.22
CA VAL A 37 8.34 -6.79 -2.42
C VAL A 37 9.49 -5.78 -2.49
N ALA A 38 10.17 -5.74 -3.64
CA ALA A 38 11.09 -4.68 -4.01
C ALA A 38 10.79 -4.22 -5.43
N ILE A 39 10.71 -2.90 -5.63
CA ILE A 39 10.42 -2.29 -6.93
C ILE A 39 11.61 -1.46 -7.33
N ILE A 40 12.14 -1.72 -8.51
CA ILE A 40 13.19 -0.92 -9.15
C ILE A 40 12.70 -0.62 -10.56
N LEU A 41 12.27 0.62 -10.79
CA LEU A 41 11.86 1.07 -12.11
C LEU A 41 13.05 1.75 -12.80
N PRO A 42 13.22 1.58 -14.11
CA PRO A 42 14.18 2.38 -14.85
C PRO A 42 13.82 3.86 -14.73
N THR A 43 14.79 4.67 -14.37
CA THR A 43 14.61 6.12 -14.30
C THR A 43 14.28 6.64 -15.68
N LEU A 44 13.05 7.06 -15.91
CA LEU A 44 12.66 7.75 -17.14
C LEU A 44 13.16 9.20 -17.02
N SER A 45 14.41 9.43 -17.42
CA SER A 45 14.96 10.76 -17.46
C SER A 45 14.16 11.63 -18.42
N ALA A 46 13.59 12.70 -17.91
CA ALA A 46 13.27 13.94 -18.59
C ALA A 46 12.01 14.07 -19.46
N LEU A 47 10.87 13.48 -19.13
CA LEU A 47 9.61 13.85 -19.83
C LEU A 47 8.35 13.92 -18.94
N VAL A 48 8.42 14.11 -17.64
CA VAL A 48 7.19 14.28 -16.83
C VAL A 48 7.30 15.54 -15.97
N GLU A 49 6.88 16.68 -16.55
CA GLU A 49 6.63 17.93 -15.83
C GLU A 49 5.30 17.97 -15.07
N ASP A 50 4.47 16.92 -15.15
CA ASP A 50 3.22 16.79 -14.40
C ASP A 50 3.25 15.57 -13.44
N SER A 51 4.22 15.56 -12.53
CA SER A 51 4.09 14.69 -11.38
C SER A 51 2.97 15.25 -10.49
N LEU A 52 1.88 14.53 -10.40
CA LEU A 52 0.89 14.72 -9.34
C LEU A 52 1.64 14.62 -7.99
N THR A 53 2.07 15.77 -7.48
CA THR A 53 2.67 15.88 -6.16
C THR A 53 1.58 15.67 -5.13
N PHE A 54 1.20 14.42 -4.93
CA PHE A 54 0.46 14.04 -3.76
C PHE A 54 1.43 14.07 -2.58
N SER A 55 1.34 15.09 -1.77
CA SER A 55 2.02 15.14 -0.48
C SER A 55 1.40 14.11 0.45
N PHE A 56 1.84 12.87 0.33
CA PHE A 56 1.68 11.89 1.39
C PHE A 56 2.76 12.13 2.44
N ASP A 57 2.44 11.80 3.69
CA ASP A 57 3.35 11.98 4.81
C ASP A 57 4.73 11.41 4.46
N HIS A 58 5.73 12.29 4.37
CA HIS A 58 7.09 11.99 3.89
C HIS A 58 7.86 10.97 4.73
N ASN A 59 7.28 10.52 5.85
CA ASN A 59 7.97 9.66 6.81
C ASN A 59 8.43 8.31 6.24
N TYR A 60 7.71 7.71 5.28
CA TYR A 60 8.12 6.43 4.71
C TYR A 60 9.33 6.57 3.80
N TYR A 61 9.34 7.58 2.94
CA TYR A 61 10.36 7.75 1.93
C TYR A 61 11.65 8.32 2.50
N ASP A 62 11.54 9.34 3.34
CA ASP A 62 12.70 10.07 3.85
C ASP A 62 13.55 9.22 4.80
N LEU A 63 12.92 8.46 5.69
CA LEU A 63 13.63 7.63 6.66
C LEU A 63 14.22 6.34 6.06
N LEU A 64 13.60 5.77 5.04
CA LEU A 64 14.03 4.52 4.41
C LEU A 64 14.81 4.75 3.12
N GLY A 65 14.85 5.99 2.63
CA GLY A 65 15.46 6.33 1.34
C GLY A 65 14.73 5.67 0.15
N TRP A 66 13.45 5.35 0.30
CA TRP A 66 12.64 4.79 -0.76
C TRP A 66 11.98 5.88 -1.59
N THR A 67 11.77 5.61 -2.87
CA THR A 67 11.02 6.47 -3.79
C THR A 67 9.97 5.63 -4.50
N ALA A 68 9.09 6.29 -5.27
CA ALA A 68 8.10 5.56 -6.08
C ALA A 68 8.76 4.63 -7.13
N GLU A 69 9.98 4.96 -7.57
CA GLU A 69 10.78 4.19 -8.54
C GLU A 69 11.69 3.16 -7.87
N LYS A 70 12.11 3.42 -6.62
CA LYS A 70 12.97 2.54 -5.85
C LYS A 70 12.37 2.30 -4.47
N PHE A 71 11.55 1.28 -4.39
CA PHE A 71 10.78 0.95 -3.19
C PHE A 71 11.19 -0.43 -2.64
N GLY A 72 11.28 -0.55 -1.33
CA GLY A 72 11.59 -1.81 -0.65
C GLY A 72 13.08 -2.06 -0.44
N PRO A 73 13.43 -3.27 0.04
CA PRO A 73 12.54 -4.42 0.25
C PRO A 73 11.57 -4.24 1.43
N LEU A 74 10.30 -4.60 1.24
CA LEU A 74 9.27 -4.62 2.27
C LEU A 74 8.69 -6.03 2.39
N TYR A 75 8.76 -6.61 3.58
CA TYR A 75 8.10 -7.88 3.89
C TYR A 75 6.59 -7.65 4.05
N ILE A 76 5.79 -8.55 3.49
CA ILE A 76 4.32 -8.51 3.57
C ILE A 76 3.88 -9.48 4.67
N PRO A 77 3.41 -9.00 5.82
CA PRO A 77 3.12 -9.88 6.94
C PRO A 77 1.94 -10.80 6.70
N CYS A 78 2.06 -12.02 7.22
CA CYS A 78 0.96 -12.94 7.42
C CYS A 78 0.32 -12.71 8.80
N LYS A 79 -0.94 -13.08 8.92
CA LYS A 79 -1.60 -13.18 10.22
C LYS A 79 -0.84 -14.13 11.14
N GLY A 80 -0.50 -13.65 12.33
CA GLY A 80 0.25 -14.40 13.34
C GLY A 80 1.76 -14.17 13.30
N ASP A 81 2.31 -13.58 12.25
CA ASP A 81 3.72 -13.22 12.17
C ASP A 81 4.12 -12.27 13.30
N GLN A 82 5.33 -12.46 13.77
CA GLN A 82 5.92 -11.60 14.81
C GLN A 82 7.16 -10.90 14.30
N ILE A 83 7.24 -9.60 14.55
CA ILE A 83 8.42 -8.79 14.25
C ILE A 83 8.96 -8.10 15.49
N PRO A 84 10.28 -7.97 15.62
CA PRO A 84 10.87 -7.12 16.66
C PRO A 84 10.60 -5.64 16.33
N ILE A 85 10.37 -4.84 17.37
CA ILE A 85 10.13 -3.41 17.21
C ILE A 85 11.43 -2.63 17.40
N ASN A 86 11.79 -1.93 16.37
CA ASN A 86 12.88 -0.97 16.28
C ASN A 86 12.48 0.21 15.38
N SER A 87 13.38 1.17 15.16
CA SER A 87 13.06 2.34 14.33
C SER A 87 12.65 1.97 12.90
N LEU A 88 13.30 0.99 12.30
CA LEU A 88 12.99 0.51 10.96
C LEU A 88 11.59 -0.10 10.89
N THR A 89 11.30 -1.10 11.74
CA THR A 89 10.01 -1.80 11.73
C THR A 89 8.85 -0.92 12.19
N ALA A 90 9.09 0.01 13.13
CA ALA A 90 8.11 1.00 13.52
C ALA A 90 7.77 1.96 12.36
N THR A 91 8.76 2.35 11.55
CA THR A 91 8.53 3.16 10.35
C THR A 91 7.78 2.37 9.28
N GLN A 92 8.18 1.13 9.02
CA GLN A 92 7.56 0.31 7.97
C GLN A 92 6.11 -0.09 8.27
N TYR A 93 5.80 -0.41 9.52
CA TYR A 93 4.52 -1.02 9.91
C TYR A 93 3.72 -0.20 10.93
N GLY A 94 4.18 0.97 11.31
CA GLY A 94 3.53 1.78 12.34
C GLY A 94 2.05 2.07 12.03
N SER A 95 1.73 2.47 10.79
CA SER A 95 0.36 2.73 10.37
C SER A 95 -0.54 1.48 10.46
N VAL A 96 0.01 0.31 10.13
CA VAL A 96 -0.67 -1.00 10.23
C VAL A 96 -0.96 -1.33 11.70
N MET A 97 0.05 -1.21 12.57
CA MET A 97 -0.09 -1.48 14.00
C MET A 97 -1.08 -0.53 14.67
N GLU A 98 -1.06 0.76 14.30
CA GLU A 98 -2.04 1.75 14.79
C GLU A 98 -3.46 1.43 14.32
N TRP A 99 -3.59 0.96 13.06
CA TRP A 99 -4.89 0.53 12.54
C TRP A 99 -5.43 -0.69 13.28
N GLU A 100 -4.60 -1.72 13.51
CA GLU A 100 -5.02 -2.94 14.22
C GLU A 100 -5.34 -2.69 15.69
N THR A 101 -4.57 -1.85 16.36
CA THR A 101 -4.70 -1.60 17.80
C THR A 101 -5.67 -0.48 18.14
N LYS A 102 -6.00 0.37 17.15
CA LYS A 102 -6.75 1.63 17.32
C LYS A 102 -6.07 2.60 18.29
N GLN A 103 -4.78 2.44 18.47
CA GLN A 103 -3.96 3.25 19.38
C GLN A 103 -2.71 3.74 18.66
N LYS A 104 -2.21 4.90 19.04
CA LYS A 104 -0.95 5.44 18.51
C LYS A 104 0.25 4.70 19.05
N ILE A 105 1.28 4.65 18.21
CA ILE A 105 2.61 4.21 18.60
C ILE A 105 3.41 5.43 19.01
N ASP A 106 3.90 5.42 20.23
CA ASP A 106 4.77 6.46 20.79
C ASP A 106 6.16 5.90 21.04
N TYR A 107 7.18 6.73 20.84
CA TYR A 107 8.56 6.46 21.25
C TYR A 107 8.93 7.38 22.40
N LYS A 108 9.16 6.81 23.59
CA LYS A 108 9.49 7.51 24.83
C LYS A 108 10.54 6.72 25.61
N ASP A 109 11.45 7.40 26.27
CA ASP A 109 12.46 6.79 27.15
C ASP A 109 13.19 5.62 26.49
N SER A 110 13.57 5.79 25.22
CA SER A 110 14.25 4.76 24.40
C SER A 110 13.44 3.46 24.23
N ALA A 111 12.11 3.53 24.32
CA ALA A 111 11.21 2.39 24.16
C ALA A 111 9.95 2.76 23.34
N TYR A 112 9.37 1.75 22.68
CA TYR A 112 8.11 1.89 21.94
C TYR A 112 6.93 1.51 22.83
N PHE A 113 5.84 2.26 22.69
CA PHE A 113 4.59 2.07 23.43
C PHE A 113 3.39 2.08 22.46
N ILE A 114 2.42 1.20 22.71
CA ILE A 114 1.07 1.25 22.15
C ILE A 114 0.16 1.68 23.30
N GLY A 115 -0.35 2.90 23.24
CA GLY A 115 -1.02 3.53 24.38
C GLY A 115 -0.08 3.64 25.57
N ASN A 116 -0.38 2.92 26.67
CA ASN A 116 0.46 2.90 27.89
C ASN A 116 1.30 1.61 28.03
N HIS A 117 1.25 0.71 27.05
CA HIS A 117 1.94 -0.58 27.14
C HIS A 117 3.23 -0.56 26.33
N ARG A 118 4.36 -0.77 27.03
CA ARG A 118 5.65 -1.00 26.36
C ARG A 118 5.62 -2.32 25.61
N PHE A 119 6.16 -2.33 24.38
CA PHE A 119 6.27 -3.54 23.57
C PHE A 119 7.62 -3.60 22.85
N THR A 120 8.12 -4.82 22.67
CA THR A 120 9.39 -5.09 21.97
C THR A 120 9.19 -5.96 20.73
N ASN A 121 8.05 -6.64 20.66
CA ASN A 121 7.62 -7.44 19.52
C ASN A 121 6.16 -7.12 19.22
N TYR A 122 5.79 -7.23 17.96
CA TYR A 122 4.43 -7.07 17.50
C TYR A 122 3.98 -8.32 16.75
N GLN A 123 2.75 -8.77 17.00
CA GLN A 123 2.13 -9.87 16.27
C GLN A 123 0.98 -9.35 15.42
N PHE A 124 1.08 -9.58 14.10
CA PHE A 124 0.05 -9.15 13.15
C PHE A 124 -1.24 -9.96 13.31
N LYS A 125 -2.38 -9.27 13.20
CA LYS A 125 -3.71 -9.86 13.39
C LYS A 125 -4.40 -10.18 12.07
N HIS A 126 -3.90 -9.64 10.95
CA HIS A 126 -4.43 -9.78 9.60
C HIS A 126 -3.37 -10.25 8.63
N ASP A 127 -3.82 -10.79 7.50
CA ASP A 127 -3.01 -10.97 6.30
C ASP A 127 -2.94 -9.65 5.54
N TYR A 128 -1.78 -9.36 4.95
CA TYR A 128 -1.55 -8.13 4.23
C TYR A 128 -1.20 -8.38 2.77
N TYR A 129 -1.51 -7.40 1.94
CA TYR A 129 -1.30 -7.44 0.50
C TYR A 129 -0.64 -6.16 0.03
N PHE A 130 0.15 -6.26 -1.04
CA PHE A 130 0.74 -5.10 -1.69
C PHE A 130 0.15 -4.92 -3.08
N MET A 131 -0.49 -3.78 -3.27
CA MET A 131 -1.24 -3.43 -4.48
C MET A 131 -0.46 -2.45 -5.33
N LEU A 132 -0.39 -2.71 -6.64
CA LEU A 132 0.28 -1.84 -7.60
C LEU A 132 -0.66 -1.52 -8.77
N GLY A 133 -0.64 -0.29 -9.22
CA GLY A 133 -1.38 0.10 -10.42
C GLY A 133 -0.60 -0.22 -11.69
N ASP A 134 -1.29 -0.70 -12.72
CA ASP A 134 -0.67 -1.03 -14.02
C ASP A 134 -0.04 0.19 -14.69
N ASN A 135 -0.61 1.39 -14.50
CA ASN A 135 0.03 2.65 -14.89
C ASN A 135 0.94 3.16 -13.77
N ILE A 136 2.11 2.58 -13.69
CA ILE A 136 3.06 2.71 -12.57
C ILE A 136 3.42 4.15 -12.23
N HIS A 137 3.57 5.02 -13.24
CA HIS A 137 3.97 6.42 -13.06
C HIS A 137 2.83 7.34 -12.64
N HIS A 138 1.57 6.93 -12.86
CA HIS A 138 0.37 7.71 -12.55
C HIS A 138 -0.60 6.94 -11.64
N SER A 139 -0.10 6.09 -10.77
CA SER A 139 -0.92 5.29 -9.87
C SER A 139 -0.69 5.65 -8.41
N LEU A 140 -1.78 5.95 -7.72
CA LEU A 140 -1.82 5.88 -6.27
C LEU A 140 -2.02 4.41 -5.88
N ASP A 141 -1.07 3.84 -5.16
CA ASP A 141 -1.05 2.43 -4.78
C ASP A 141 -0.25 2.20 -3.48
N SER A 142 0.08 0.96 -3.16
CA SER A 142 0.74 0.60 -1.89
C SER A 142 2.10 1.27 -1.68
N ARG A 143 2.74 1.77 -2.72
CA ARG A 143 3.94 2.61 -2.58
C ARG A 143 3.65 3.91 -1.83
N HIS A 144 2.39 4.35 -1.83
CA HIS A 144 1.96 5.62 -1.25
C HIS A 144 1.25 5.43 0.10
N TRP A 145 0.36 4.45 0.21
CA TRP A 145 -0.45 4.25 1.42
C TRP A 145 -0.06 3.03 2.25
N GLY A 146 0.89 2.19 1.75
CA GLY A 146 1.34 1.00 2.46
C GLY A 146 0.51 -0.24 2.17
N LEU A 147 0.51 -1.16 3.12
CA LEU A 147 -0.12 -2.47 3.01
C LEU A 147 -1.65 -2.38 3.11
N VAL A 148 -2.33 -3.28 2.42
CA VAL A 148 -3.80 -3.43 2.43
C VAL A 148 -4.17 -4.67 3.23
N PRO A 149 -4.94 -4.55 4.33
CA PRO A 149 -5.40 -5.70 5.11
C PRO A 149 -6.42 -6.55 4.33
N ASP A 150 -6.51 -7.83 4.66
CA ASP A 150 -7.50 -8.77 4.12
C ASP A 150 -8.95 -8.28 4.28
N ASP A 151 -9.29 -7.67 5.42
CA ASP A 151 -10.62 -7.09 5.71
C ASP A 151 -11.06 -6.02 4.70
N PHE A 152 -10.11 -5.42 3.96
CA PHE A 152 -10.41 -4.39 2.97
C PHE A 152 -10.71 -4.97 1.59
N ILE A 153 -10.38 -6.23 1.35
CA ILE A 153 -10.55 -6.89 0.06
C ILE A 153 -12.02 -7.25 -0.13
N VAL A 154 -12.59 -6.76 -1.22
CA VAL A 154 -14.01 -6.99 -1.58
C VAL A 154 -14.13 -8.15 -2.57
N GLY A 155 -13.20 -8.29 -3.50
CA GLY A 155 -13.24 -9.36 -4.48
C GLY A 155 -12.15 -9.26 -5.54
N VAL A 156 -12.24 -10.18 -6.50
CA VAL A 156 -11.32 -10.32 -7.63
C VAL A 156 -12.01 -9.92 -8.91
N VAL A 157 -11.37 -9.09 -9.74
CA VAL A 157 -11.87 -8.73 -11.06
C VAL A 157 -11.70 -9.92 -12.00
N GLN A 158 -12.80 -10.43 -12.52
CA GLN A 158 -12.79 -11.54 -13.48
C GLN A 158 -13.06 -11.11 -14.93
N TRP A 159 -13.73 -9.97 -15.11
CA TRP A 159 -14.11 -9.49 -16.45
C TRP A 159 -13.99 -7.98 -16.56
N ILE A 160 -13.49 -7.52 -17.71
CA ILE A 160 -13.53 -6.12 -18.13
C ILE A 160 -14.63 -5.98 -19.17
N TRP A 161 -15.72 -5.31 -18.81
CA TRP A 161 -16.86 -5.09 -19.69
C TRP A 161 -16.63 -3.97 -20.70
N PHE A 162 -15.81 -2.98 -20.32
CA PHE A 162 -15.57 -1.80 -21.14
C PHE A 162 -14.22 -1.20 -20.82
N SER A 163 -13.47 -0.80 -21.83
CA SER A 163 -12.22 -0.07 -21.69
C SER A 163 -12.13 1.00 -22.77
N LYS A 164 -11.94 2.24 -22.36
CA LYS A 164 -11.78 3.40 -23.23
C LYS A 164 -10.40 4.00 -23.07
N ASP A 165 -9.82 4.44 -24.16
CA ASP A 165 -8.65 5.30 -24.18
C ASP A 165 -9.11 6.76 -24.16
N GLU A 166 -8.76 7.48 -23.11
CA GLU A 166 -9.19 8.88 -22.94
C GLU A 166 -8.44 9.82 -23.89
N GLU A 167 -7.16 9.54 -24.18
CA GLU A 167 -6.35 10.37 -25.08
C GLU A 167 -6.79 10.23 -26.52
N GLN A 168 -7.04 8.98 -26.96
CA GLN A 168 -7.45 8.68 -28.33
C GLN A 168 -8.97 8.67 -28.52
N ASN A 169 -9.74 8.82 -27.46
CA ASN A 169 -11.20 8.71 -27.43
C ASN A 169 -11.73 7.45 -28.12
N SER A 170 -10.99 6.34 -28.06
CA SER A 170 -11.25 5.08 -28.73
C SER A 170 -11.50 3.94 -27.75
N ILE A 171 -12.22 2.91 -28.17
CA ILE A 171 -12.47 1.71 -27.34
C ILE A 171 -11.26 0.79 -27.47
N ARG A 172 -10.72 0.37 -26.34
CA ARG A 172 -9.62 -0.63 -26.26
C ARG A 172 -10.20 -2.04 -26.27
N TRP A 173 -10.56 -2.53 -27.45
CA TRP A 173 -11.18 -3.85 -27.64
C TRP A 173 -10.32 -5.01 -27.10
N ASN A 174 -8.99 -4.87 -27.17
CA ASN A 174 -8.03 -5.86 -26.68
C ASN A 174 -8.01 -6.02 -25.16
N ARG A 175 -8.68 -5.13 -24.42
CA ARG A 175 -8.79 -5.19 -22.96
C ARG A 175 -10.15 -5.67 -22.48
N ILE A 176 -11.13 -5.80 -23.38
CA ILE A 176 -12.48 -6.27 -23.04
C ILE A 176 -12.48 -7.78 -23.01
N GLY A 177 -12.93 -8.38 -21.91
CA GLY A 177 -12.99 -9.82 -21.76
C GLY A 177 -12.60 -10.29 -20.38
N ARG A 178 -12.26 -11.57 -20.28
CA ARG A 178 -11.78 -12.18 -19.06
C ARG A 178 -10.39 -11.64 -18.69
N VAL A 179 -10.17 -11.41 -17.41
CA VAL A 179 -8.86 -11.03 -16.87
C VAL A 179 -8.10 -12.33 -16.55
N ASP A 180 -6.92 -12.48 -17.16
CA ASP A 180 -6.03 -13.62 -16.94
C ASP A 180 -4.97 -13.27 -15.87
#